data_cffb1782b65ae0de909b14d55fcce453
#
_entry.id   cffb1782b65ae0de909b14d55fcce453
#
_cell.length_a   1.000
_cell.length_b   1.000
_cell.length_c   1.000
_cell.angle_alpha   90.00
_cell.angle_beta   90.00
_cell.angle_gamma   90.00
#
_symmetry.space_group_name_H-M   'P 1'
#
loop_
_entity.id
_entity.type
_entity.pdbx_description
1 polymer ?
#
loop_
_entity_poly.entity_id
_entity_poly.type
_entity_poly.pdbx_seq_one_letter_code
_entity_poly.pdbx_strand_id
1 'polypeptide(L)'
;MQWTDESIAFLRDAAAMNRYYETIAERIAPQLPENAHVCDAGCGIGELSLALKPYCHHVTAVDADALAIKTLKAHLIEGVTARCGDMETLAPEKPYDAMVFCLFGRTQDTLRIAKKQCRGRIFLVKRDYSHHRFSAGKVSLGEYTAESTEAVLHEMGIPYTVERFTAEFGQPFRSLEAAERFFALYNRSRSETLSRDEIKARLTAGPSAEFSYYLPHEKALCLFTIETAAISKEEAV
;
A
#
# COMPACT_ATOMS: atom_id res chain seq x y z
N MET A 1 5.15 6.76 -7.42
CA MET A 1 5.36 5.87 -8.60
C MET A 1 4.37 6.35 -9.64
N GLN A 2 4.76 6.49 -10.87
CA GLN A 2 3.81 6.77 -11.95
C GLN A 2 3.22 5.45 -12.44
N TRP A 3 1.90 5.36 -12.51
CA TRP A 3 1.21 4.17 -13.01
C TRP A 3 1.29 4.10 -14.54
N THR A 4 1.41 2.89 -15.05
CA THR A 4 1.37 2.55 -16.48
C THR A 4 0.45 1.35 -16.66
N ASP A 5 -0.03 1.11 -17.90
CA ASP A 5 -0.85 -0.07 -18.19
C ASP A 5 -0.13 -1.38 -17.81
N GLU A 6 1.19 -1.43 -17.97
CA GLU A 6 2.00 -2.60 -17.62
C GLU A 6 2.09 -2.78 -16.08
N SER A 7 2.34 -1.71 -15.31
CA SER A 7 2.36 -1.81 -13.83
C SER A 7 0.99 -2.18 -13.26
N ILE A 8 -0.09 -1.69 -13.88
CA ILE A 8 -1.47 -2.06 -13.53
C ILE A 8 -1.71 -3.55 -13.80
N ALA A 9 -1.29 -4.06 -14.97
CA ALA A 9 -1.43 -5.47 -15.31
C ALA A 9 -0.68 -6.37 -14.30
N PHE A 10 0.57 -6.04 -13.98
CA PHE A 10 1.33 -6.79 -12.96
C PHE A 10 0.64 -6.77 -11.60
N LEU A 11 0.17 -5.61 -11.14
CA LEU A 11 -0.49 -5.53 -9.83
C LEU A 11 -1.78 -6.35 -9.80
N ARG A 12 -2.61 -6.29 -10.86
CA ARG A 12 -3.84 -7.06 -10.97
C ARG A 12 -3.58 -8.57 -10.99
N ASP A 13 -2.60 -9.03 -11.77
CA ASP A 13 -2.21 -10.44 -11.81
C ASP A 13 -1.77 -10.91 -10.42
N ALA A 14 -0.99 -10.11 -9.68
CA ALA A 14 -0.57 -10.43 -8.32
C ALA A 14 -1.76 -10.41 -7.33
N ALA A 15 -2.61 -9.40 -7.38
CA ALA A 15 -3.78 -9.29 -6.50
C ALA A 15 -4.77 -10.44 -6.72
N ALA A 16 -5.01 -10.85 -7.96
CA ALA A 16 -5.90 -11.97 -8.28
C ALA A 16 -5.39 -13.34 -7.78
N MET A 17 -4.08 -13.47 -7.58
CA MET A 17 -3.43 -14.73 -7.13
C MET A 17 -3.23 -14.81 -5.62
N ASN A 18 -3.30 -13.69 -4.91
CA ASN A 18 -2.95 -13.60 -3.51
C ASN A 18 -4.04 -12.90 -2.71
N ARG A 19 -4.14 -13.22 -1.42
CA ARG A 19 -5.04 -12.56 -0.47
C ARG A 19 -4.36 -11.40 0.28
N TYR A 20 -3.45 -10.70 -0.38
CA TYR A 20 -2.64 -9.66 0.26
C TYR A 20 -3.48 -8.50 0.82
N TYR A 21 -4.39 -7.98 0.01
CA TYR A 21 -5.22 -6.84 0.40
C TYR A 21 -6.32 -7.23 1.37
N GLU A 22 -6.93 -8.39 1.21
CA GLU A 22 -7.89 -8.96 2.16
C GLU A 22 -7.22 -9.22 3.52
N THR A 23 -5.99 -9.75 3.53
CA THR A 23 -5.22 -9.98 4.75
C THR A 23 -4.98 -8.68 5.52
N ILE A 24 -4.74 -7.56 4.84
CA ILE A 24 -4.61 -6.23 5.46
C ILE A 24 -5.97 -5.73 5.96
N ALA A 25 -7.01 -5.81 5.13
CA ALA A 25 -8.35 -5.35 5.46
C ALA A 25 -8.93 -6.09 6.67
N GLU A 26 -8.74 -7.41 6.77
CA GLU A 26 -9.19 -8.26 7.88
C GLU A 26 -8.55 -7.85 9.23
N ARG A 27 -7.35 -7.27 9.24
CA ARG A 27 -6.68 -6.76 10.46
C ARG A 27 -7.16 -5.37 10.84
N ILE A 28 -7.54 -4.56 9.87
CA ILE A 28 -8.09 -3.22 10.10
C ILE A 28 -9.55 -3.32 10.58
N ALA A 29 -10.33 -4.23 10.01
CA ALA A 29 -11.77 -4.35 10.19
C ALA A 29 -12.24 -4.38 11.67
N PRO A 30 -11.63 -5.18 12.60
CA PRO A 30 -12.06 -5.22 14.00
C PRO A 30 -11.86 -3.90 14.75
N GLN A 31 -11.10 -3.00 14.19
CA GLN A 31 -10.74 -1.71 14.78
C GLN A 31 -11.54 -0.54 14.20
N LEU A 32 -12.35 -0.78 13.18
CA LEU A 32 -13.23 0.24 12.59
C LEU A 32 -14.47 0.45 13.44
N PRO A 33 -14.95 1.69 13.59
CA PRO A 33 -16.26 1.92 14.18
C PRO A 33 -17.38 1.37 13.28
N GLU A 34 -18.52 1.09 13.86
CA GLU A 34 -19.71 0.69 13.12
C GLU A 34 -20.09 1.78 12.11
N ASN A 35 -20.44 1.37 10.88
CA ASN A 35 -20.78 2.27 9.77
C ASN A 35 -19.67 3.30 9.42
N ALA A 36 -18.41 2.95 9.59
CA ALA A 36 -17.29 3.83 9.34
C ALA A 36 -17.27 4.39 7.91
N HIS A 37 -16.89 5.66 7.77
CA HIS A 37 -16.42 6.25 6.53
C HIS A 37 -14.88 6.23 6.53
N VAL A 38 -14.29 5.39 5.71
CA VAL A 38 -12.85 5.16 5.64
C VAL A 38 -12.25 5.88 4.45
N CYS A 39 -11.09 6.50 4.63
CA CYS A 39 -10.27 7.01 3.53
C CYS A 39 -9.08 6.07 3.29
N ASP A 40 -8.96 5.54 2.08
CA ASP A 40 -7.76 4.85 1.59
C ASP A 40 -6.89 5.88 0.84
N ALA A 41 -5.84 6.35 1.52
CA ALA A 41 -4.97 7.43 1.05
C ALA A 41 -3.76 6.88 0.29
N GLY A 42 -3.60 7.31 -0.97
CA GLY A 42 -2.63 6.73 -1.89
C GLY A 42 -3.08 5.35 -2.37
N CYS A 43 -4.36 5.24 -2.73
CA CYS A 43 -5.03 3.96 -3.01
C CYS A 43 -4.51 3.23 -4.26
N GLY A 44 -3.72 3.89 -5.12
CA GLY A 44 -3.34 3.34 -6.42
C GLY A 44 -4.57 2.94 -7.24
N ILE A 45 -4.60 1.72 -7.74
CA ILE A 45 -5.74 1.19 -8.51
C ILE A 45 -6.89 0.64 -7.63
N GLY A 46 -6.79 0.80 -6.30
CA GLY A 46 -7.89 0.60 -5.35
C GLY A 46 -8.09 -0.81 -4.81
N GLU A 47 -7.14 -1.71 -4.96
CA GLU A 47 -7.28 -3.10 -4.48
C GLU A 47 -7.55 -3.17 -2.98
N LEU A 48 -6.87 -2.35 -2.16
CA LEU A 48 -7.17 -2.28 -0.73
C LEU A 48 -8.53 -1.62 -0.45
N SER A 49 -8.91 -0.59 -1.22
CA SER A 49 -10.22 0.05 -1.09
C SER A 49 -11.34 -0.96 -1.28
N LEU A 50 -11.19 -1.87 -2.27
CA LEU A 50 -12.15 -2.93 -2.55
C LEU A 50 -12.19 -3.97 -1.42
N ALA A 51 -11.05 -4.34 -0.87
CA ALA A 51 -10.93 -5.27 0.24
C ALA A 51 -11.51 -4.69 1.56
N LEU A 52 -11.43 -3.37 1.78
CA LEU A 52 -12.00 -2.69 2.95
C LEU A 52 -13.52 -2.52 2.88
N LYS A 53 -14.10 -2.45 1.67
CA LYS A 53 -15.53 -2.15 1.49
C LYS A 53 -16.50 -3.07 2.27
N PRO A 54 -16.25 -4.39 2.41
CA PRO A 54 -17.15 -5.25 3.19
C PRO A 54 -17.24 -4.90 4.68
N TYR A 55 -16.28 -4.15 5.21
CA TYR A 55 -16.11 -3.89 6.65
C TYR A 55 -16.49 -2.46 7.07
N CYS A 56 -16.94 -1.61 6.15
CA CYS A 56 -17.30 -0.23 6.44
C CYS A 56 -18.48 0.24 5.59
N HIS A 57 -19.11 1.34 5.99
CA HIS A 57 -20.22 1.91 5.24
C HIS A 57 -19.76 2.47 3.88
N HIS A 58 -18.68 3.22 3.88
CA HIS A 58 -18.15 3.89 2.69
C HIS A 58 -16.64 3.96 2.68
N VAL A 59 -16.04 3.80 1.49
CA VAL A 59 -14.61 4.04 1.26
C VAL A 59 -14.43 5.21 0.29
N THR A 60 -13.69 6.22 0.71
CA THR A 60 -13.14 7.24 -0.21
C THR A 60 -11.71 6.86 -0.55
N ALA A 61 -11.49 6.43 -1.78
CA ALA A 61 -10.19 6.05 -2.33
C ALA A 61 -9.56 7.25 -3.05
N VAL A 62 -8.37 7.67 -2.62
CA VAL A 62 -7.71 8.87 -3.15
C VAL A 62 -6.33 8.54 -3.66
N ASP A 63 -6.02 8.95 -4.88
CA ASP A 63 -4.67 8.90 -5.44
C ASP A 63 -4.45 10.10 -6.37
N ALA A 64 -3.22 10.59 -6.46
CA ALA A 64 -2.86 11.70 -7.35
C ALA A 64 -2.74 11.28 -8.82
N ASP A 65 -2.59 9.98 -9.09
CA ASP A 65 -2.42 9.46 -10.44
C ASP A 65 -3.79 9.23 -11.12
N ALA A 66 -4.02 9.96 -12.21
CA ALA A 66 -5.29 9.92 -12.94
C ALA A 66 -5.55 8.55 -13.60
N LEU A 67 -4.50 7.82 -14.02
CA LEU A 67 -4.65 6.49 -14.64
C LEU A 67 -5.06 5.46 -13.57
N ALA A 68 -4.47 5.52 -12.39
CA ALA A 68 -4.86 4.67 -11.26
C ALA A 68 -6.33 4.87 -10.89
N ILE A 69 -6.76 6.12 -10.74
CA ILE A 69 -8.16 6.44 -10.40
C ILE A 69 -9.13 6.08 -11.54
N LYS A 70 -8.75 6.28 -12.79
CA LYS A 70 -9.55 5.81 -13.94
C LYS A 70 -9.73 4.30 -13.90
N THR A 71 -8.67 3.58 -13.55
CA THR A 71 -8.67 2.12 -13.43
C THR A 71 -9.63 1.65 -12.33
N LEU A 72 -9.60 2.29 -11.15
CA LEU A 72 -10.52 1.99 -10.05
C LEU A 72 -11.97 2.28 -10.42
N LYS A 73 -12.25 3.43 -11.03
CA LYS A 73 -13.62 3.83 -11.45
C LYS A 73 -14.26 2.85 -12.43
N ALA A 74 -13.48 2.10 -13.19
CA ALA A 74 -14.01 1.10 -14.11
C ALA A 74 -14.68 -0.09 -13.40
N HIS A 75 -14.45 -0.30 -12.10
CA HIS A 75 -15.09 -1.36 -11.31
C HIS A 75 -16.53 -1.03 -10.86
N LEU A 76 -16.95 0.24 -10.86
CA LEU A 76 -18.31 0.70 -10.51
C LEU A 76 -18.86 0.07 -9.21
N ILE A 77 -18.10 0.09 -8.11
CA ILE A 77 -18.49 -0.57 -6.88
C ILE A 77 -19.28 0.40 -6.00
N GLU A 78 -20.48 -0.01 -5.61
CA GLU A 78 -21.30 0.72 -4.65
C GLU A 78 -20.59 0.88 -3.30
N GLY A 79 -20.65 2.09 -2.74
CA GLY A 79 -20.00 2.43 -1.47
C GLY A 79 -18.49 2.68 -1.57
N VAL A 80 -17.93 2.78 -2.80
CA VAL A 80 -16.56 3.25 -3.04
C VAL A 80 -16.60 4.50 -3.91
N THR A 81 -16.02 5.60 -3.41
CA THR A 81 -15.83 6.84 -4.18
C THR A 81 -14.36 7.03 -4.51
N ALA A 82 -14.00 7.03 -5.78
CA ALA A 82 -12.64 7.28 -6.25
C ALA A 82 -12.42 8.75 -6.61
N ARG A 83 -11.42 9.40 -5.98
CA ARG A 83 -11.07 10.81 -6.17
C ARG A 83 -9.61 10.93 -6.63
N CYS A 84 -9.41 11.64 -7.75
CA CYS A 84 -8.06 12.00 -8.20
C CYS A 84 -7.65 13.32 -7.56
N GLY A 85 -6.53 13.34 -6.86
CA GLY A 85 -6.00 14.55 -6.25
C GLY A 85 -4.94 14.28 -5.19
N ASP A 86 -4.29 15.35 -4.76
CA ASP A 86 -3.28 15.31 -3.71
C ASP A 86 -3.96 15.30 -2.34
N MET A 87 -3.61 14.31 -1.51
CA MET A 87 -4.10 14.17 -0.14
C MET A 87 -3.82 15.39 0.75
N GLU A 88 -2.78 16.15 0.48
CA GLU A 88 -2.46 17.35 1.27
C GLU A 88 -3.44 18.49 1.02
N THR A 89 -3.99 18.58 -0.17
CA THR A 89 -4.87 19.67 -0.61
C THR A 89 -6.34 19.29 -0.66
N LEU A 90 -6.64 17.99 -0.76
CA LEU A 90 -8.02 17.50 -0.73
C LEU A 90 -8.58 17.60 0.70
N ALA A 91 -9.64 18.40 0.84
CA ALA A 91 -10.42 18.44 2.08
C ALA A 91 -11.71 17.62 1.92
N PRO A 92 -12.04 16.71 2.84
CA PRO A 92 -13.34 16.05 2.87
C PRO A 92 -14.40 17.04 3.38
N GLU A 93 -15.66 16.85 2.96
CA GLU A 93 -16.80 17.64 3.50
C GLU A 93 -16.99 17.39 5.00
N LYS A 94 -16.72 16.16 5.43
CA LYS A 94 -16.72 15.74 6.85
C LYS A 94 -15.46 14.92 7.11
N PRO A 95 -14.84 15.06 8.29
CA PRO A 95 -13.69 14.23 8.66
C PRO A 95 -13.99 12.74 8.56
N TYR A 96 -13.04 11.97 8.08
CA TYR A 96 -13.13 10.52 8.03
C TYR A 96 -13.15 9.89 9.43
N ASP A 97 -13.84 8.77 9.58
CA ASP A 97 -13.81 7.98 10.84
C ASP A 97 -12.49 7.20 10.97
N ALA A 98 -11.90 6.82 9.83
CA ALA A 98 -10.57 6.23 9.79
C ALA A 98 -9.85 6.60 8.49
N MET A 99 -8.52 6.67 8.55
CA MET A 99 -7.67 6.82 7.38
C MET A 99 -6.65 5.69 7.33
N VAL A 100 -6.47 5.10 6.15
CA VAL A 100 -5.51 4.03 5.89
C VAL A 100 -4.44 4.55 4.93
N PHE A 101 -3.16 4.35 5.30
CA PHE A 101 -2.00 4.68 4.49
C PHE A 101 -1.21 3.38 4.28
N CYS A 102 -1.49 2.69 3.17
CA CYS A 102 -0.85 1.42 2.87
C CYS A 102 0.37 1.62 1.97
N LEU A 103 1.57 1.45 2.55
CA LEU A 103 2.85 1.63 1.85
C LEU A 103 2.99 3.03 1.18
N PHE A 104 2.23 4.00 1.64
CA PHE A 104 2.14 5.37 1.14
C PHE A 104 2.66 6.38 2.15
N GLY A 105 3.37 7.40 1.67
CA GLY A 105 3.81 8.56 2.43
C GLY A 105 4.88 8.29 3.50
N ARG A 106 5.61 9.34 3.89
CA ARG A 106 6.44 9.35 5.09
C ARG A 106 5.55 9.46 6.32
N THR A 107 5.98 8.96 7.46
CA THR A 107 5.16 8.94 8.68
C THR A 107 4.70 10.34 9.09
N GLN A 108 5.59 11.32 9.12
CA GLN A 108 5.27 12.70 9.48
C GLN A 108 4.21 13.31 8.54
N ASP A 109 4.33 13.10 7.21
CA ASP A 109 3.36 13.60 6.24
C ASP A 109 1.98 12.95 6.43
N THR A 110 1.95 11.62 6.66
CA THR A 110 0.68 10.90 6.90
C THR A 110 -0.01 11.36 8.17
N LEU A 111 0.74 11.60 9.25
CA LEU A 111 0.19 12.14 10.50
C LEU A 111 -0.37 13.55 10.33
N ARG A 112 0.34 14.42 9.62
CA ARG A 112 -0.09 15.80 9.30
C ARG A 112 -1.37 15.82 8.48
N ILE A 113 -1.46 14.98 7.44
CA ILE A 113 -2.66 14.82 6.61
C ILE A 113 -3.82 14.31 7.47
N ALA A 114 -3.61 13.23 8.20
CA ALA A 114 -4.65 12.61 9.02
C ALA A 114 -5.15 13.53 10.11
N LYS A 115 -4.29 14.33 10.76
CA LYS A 115 -4.70 15.32 11.76
C LYS A 115 -5.72 16.33 11.23
N LYS A 116 -5.64 16.68 9.95
CA LYS A 116 -6.56 17.61 9.29
C LYS A 116 -7.86 16.97 8.83
N GLN A 117 -7.83 15.68 8.49
CA GLN A 117 -8.89 15.02 7.73
C GLN A 117 -9.56 13.85 8.45
N CYS A 118 -8.98 13.34 9.54
CA CYS A 118 -9.49 12.21 10.31
C CYS A 118 -9.90 12.63 11.73
N ARG A 119 -10.97 12.06 12.24
CA ARG A 119 -11.41 12.25 13.63
C ARG A 119 -11.23 11.02 14.52
N GLY A 120 -10.98 9.86 13.93
CA GLY A 120 -10.86 8.58 14.61
C GLY A 120 -9.47 7.98 14.48
N ARG A 121 -9.35 6.82 13.86
CA ARG A 121 -8.12 6.05 13.80
C ARG A 121 -7.34 6.22 12.52
N ILE A 122 -6.03 6.17 12.67
CA ILE A 122 -5.07 6.17 11.56
C ILE A 122 -4.42 4.78 11.52
N PHE A 123 -4.42 4.17 10.36
CA PHE A 123 -3.79 2.89 10.08
C PHE A 123 -2.62 3.11 9.12
N LEU A 124 -1.39 2.85 9.59
CA LEU A 124 -0.21 2.90 8.74
C LEU A 124 0.28 1.46 8.49
N VAL A 125 0.20 1.01 7.25
CA VAL A 125 0.81 -0.27 6.84
C VAL A 125 2.20 0.01 6.30
N LYS A 126 3.22 -0.50 6.97
CA LYS A 126 4.63 -0.27 6.64
C LYS A 126 5.37 -1.59 6.43
N ARG A 127 6.48 -1.53 5.68
CA ARG A 127 7.34 -2.69 5.44
C ARG A 127 8.18 -2.99 6.68
N ASP A 128 8.21 -4.25 7.11
CA ASP A 128 9.07 -4.73 8.19
C ASP A 128 10.37 -5.33 7.62
N TYR A 129 10.96 -4.64 6.66
CA TYR A 129 12.26 -4.93 6.07
C TYR A 129 12.87 -3.65 5.47
N SER A 130 14.21 -3.60 5.41
CA SER A 130 14.96 -2.37 5.13
C SER A 130 15.42 -2.19 3.68
N HIS A 131 15.35 -3.24 2.84
CA HIS A 131 15.89 -3.20 1.49
C HIS A 131 14.86 -3.56 0.44
N HIS A 132 14.95 -2.91 -0.72
CA HIS A 132 14.07 -3.15 -1.85
C HIS A 132 14.31 -4.54 -2.47
N ARG A 133 13.26 -5.37 -2.57
CA ARG A 133 13.37 -6.79 -2.94
C ARG A 133 13.62 -7.05 -4.42
N PHE A 134 13.20 -6.13 -5.29
CA PHE A 134 13.26 -6.31 -6.76
C PHE A 134 14.45 -5.59 -7.40
N SER A 135 15.26 -4.90 -6.63
CA SER A 135 16.47 -4.23 -7.15
C SER A 135 17.64 -5.19 -7.27
N ALA A 136 18.53 -4.87 -8.20
CA ALA A 136 19.89 -5.35 -8.18
C ALA A 136 20.63 -4.70 -7.00
N GLY A 137 21.40 -5.49 -6.25
CA GLY A 137 22.11 -5.02 -5.06
C GLY A 137 21.20 -4.64 -3.89
N LYS A 138 21.79 -4.02 -2.87
CA LYS A 138 21.08 -3.58 -1.65
C LYS A 138 20.66 -2.12 -1.78
N VAL A 139 19.39 -1.88 -2.09
CA VAL A 139 18.80 -0.53 -2.14
C VAL A 139 17.96 -0.33 -0.89
N SER A 140 18.32 0.64 -0.04
CA SER A 140 17.61 0.97 1.19
C SER A 140 16.22 1.55 0.89
N LEU A 141 15.26 1.21 1.74
CA LEU A 141 13.91 1.79 1.73
C LEU A 141 13.83 3.10 2.53
N GLY A 142 14.88 3.44 3.31
CA GLY A 142 14.95 4.68 4.09
C GLY A 142 13.76 4.85 5.03
N GLU A 143 13.08 5.99 4.93
CA GLU A 143 11.97 6.42 5.80
C GLU A 143 10.64 5.65 5.59
N TYR A 144 10.61 4.66 4.69
CA TYR A 144 9.37 3.92 4.36
C TYR A 144 9.28 2.55 5.04
N THR A 145 9.93 2.39 6.19
CA THR A 145 9.98 1.15 6.96
C THR A 145 9.20 1.24 8.28
N ALA A 146 8.93 0.09 8.89
CA ALA A 146 8.36 0.03 10.23
C ALA A 146 9.31 0.64 11.27
N GLU A 147 10.61 0.34 11.19
CA GLU A 147 11.64 0.88 12.07
C GLU A 147 11.67 2.42 12.06
N SER A 148 11.67 3.03 10.86
CA SER A 148 11.63 4.50 10.74
C SER A 148 10.31 5.09 11.24
N THR A 149 9.20 4.36 11.11
CA THR A 149 7.90 4.78 11.63
C THR A 149 7.89 4.76 13.16
N GLU A 150 8.40 3.69 13.79
CA GLU A 150 8.54 3.60 15.26
C GLU A 150 9.43 4.73 15.80
N ALA A 151 10.55 5.01 15.14
CA ALA A 151 11.44 6.11 15.55
C ALA A 151 10.72 7.47 15.54
N VAL A 152 9.98 7.80 14.48
CA VAL A 152 9.21 9.04 14.38
C VAL A 152 8.12 9.12 15.45
N LEU A 153 7.34 8.06 15.64
CA LEU A 153 6.27 8.05 16.63
C LEU A 153 6.81 8.19 18.06
N HIS A 154 7.96 7.56 18.36
CA HIS A 154 8.64 7.68 19.62
C HIS A 154 9.18 9.09 19.85
N GLU A 155 9.85 9.70 18.85
CA GLU A 155 10.36 11.06 18.92
C GLU A 155 9.24 12.09 19.16
N MET A 156 8.08 11.88 18.51
CA MET A 156 6.90 12.74 18.66
C MET A 156 6.09 12.42 19.93
N GLY A 157 6.43 11.39 20.70
CA GLY A 157 5.68 10.99 21.90
C GLY A 157 4.25 10.49 21.60
N ILE A 158 3.98 10.06 20.37
CA ILE A 158 2.65 9.62 19.95
C ILE A 158 2.44 8.14 20.32
N PRO A 159 1.45 7.81 21.17
CA PRO A 159 1.12 6.44 21.49
C PRO A 159 0.53 5.70 20.30
N TYR A 160 0.91 4.44 20.12
CA TYR A 160 0.43 3.56 19.06
C TYR A 160 0.37 2.10 19.51
N THR A 161 -0.39 1.31 18.78
CA THR A 161 -0.23 -0.15 18.80
C THR A 161 0.36 -0.62 17.49
N VAL A 162 1.08 -1.74 17.50
CA VAL A 162 1.66 -2.32 16.30
C VAL A 162 1.41 -3.82 16.26
N GLU A 163 0.93 -4.30 15.12
CA GLU A 163 0.81 -5.72 14.79
C GLU A 163 1.79 -6.06 13.68
N ARG A 164 2.64 -7.08 13.89
CA ARG A 164 3.55 -7.59 12.86
C ARG A 164 2.95 -8.84 12.24
N PHE A 165 2.99 -8.91 10.92
CA PHE A 165 2.43 -10.04 10.18
C PHE A 165 3.15 -10.21 8.84
N THR A 166 2.91 -11.36 8.20
CA THR A 166 3.34 -11.59 6.82
C THR A 166 2.12 -11.75 5.91
N ALA A 167 2.28 -11.37 4.66
CA ALA A 167 1.27 -11.57 3.63
C ALA A 167 1.95 -11.92 2.31
N GLU A 168 1.50 -13.00 1.68
CA GLU A 168 1.97 -13.37 0.35
C GLU A 168 1.51 -12.33 -0.68
N PHE A 169 2.46 -11.83 -1.45
CA PHE A 169 2.23 -10.95 -2.59
C PHE A 169 3.21 -11.29 -3.72
N GLY A 170 3.28 -12.55 -4.05
CA GLY A 170 4.07 -13.06 -5.16
C GLY A 170 3.53 -12.60 -6.50
N GLN A 171 4.38 -12.61 -7.50
CA GLN A 171 4.06 -12.13 -8.83
C GLN A 171 4.05 -13.28 -9.84
N PRO A 172 2.90 -13.59 -10.46
CA PRO A 172 2.83 -14.52 -11.57
C PRO A 172 3.28 -13.85 -12.88
N PHE A 173 3.91 -14.64 -13.75
CA PHE A 173 4.36 -14.18 -15.08
C PHE A 173 3.97 -15.19 -16.16
N ARG A 174 3.51 -14.68 -17.29
CA ARG A 174 3.17 -15.46 -18.48
C ARG A 174 4.42 -15.97 -19.22
N SER A 175 5.53 -15.23 -19.12
CA SER A 175 6.81 -15.59 -19.74
C SER A 175 8.00 -15.03 -18.95
N LEU A 176 9.20 -15.51 -19.27
CA LEU A 176 10.44 -14.98 -18.69
C LEU A 176 10.68 -13.51 -19.11
N GLU A 177 10.31 -13.14 -20.33
CA GLU A 177 10.37 -11.76 -20.82
C GLU A 177 9.46 -10.83 -20.02
N ALA A 178 8.29 -11.31 -19.56
CA ALA A 178 7.42 -10.54 -18.67
C ALA A 178 8.09 -10.33 -17.30
N ALA A 179 8.79 -11.33 -16.77
CA ALA A 179 9.56 -11.19 -15.54
C ALA A 179 10.71 -10.18 -15.71
N GLU A 180 11.43 -10.23 -16.83
CA GLU A 180 12.51 -9.25 -17.12
C GLU A 180 11.97 -7.81 -17.13
N ARG A 181 10.83 -7.57 -17.78
CA ARG A 181 10.18 -6.24 -17.78
C ARG A 181 9.75 -5.81 -16.38
N PHE A 182 9.20 -6.74 -15.58
CA PHE A 182 8.85 -6.46 -14.19
C PHE A 182 10.07 -6.03 -13.37
N PHE A 183 11.17 -6.78 -13.43
CA PHE A 183 12.39 -6.42 -12.72
C PHE A 183 12.99 -5.11 -13.22
N ALA A 184 12.95 -4.83 -14.53
CA ALA A 184 13.39 -3.55 -15.09
C ALA A 184 12.52 -2.38 -14.58
N LEU A 185 11.19 -2.55 -14.52
CA LEU A 185 10.24 -1.54 -14.06
C LEU A 185 10.42 -1.22 -12.56
N TYR A 186 10.67 -2.24 -11.73
CA TYR A 186 10.76 -2.09 -10.28
C TYR A 186 12.19 -1.98 -9.75
N ASN A 187 13.21 -2.09 -10.58
CA ASN A 187 14.60 -1.89 -10.16
C ASN A 187 14.83 -0.44 -9.72
N ARG A 188 15.32 -0.25 -8.51
CA ARG A 188 15.69 1.06 -7.95
C ARG A 188 17.19 1.26 -7.84
N SER A 189 18.01 0.28 -8.26
CA SER A 189 19.44 0.47 -8.40
C SER A 189 19.73 1.44 -9.55
N ARG A 190 20.66 2.37 -9.32
CA ARG A 190 21.07 3.35 -10.34
C ARG A 190 22.20 2.82 -11.24
N SER A 191 22.93 1.81 -10.78
CA SER A 191 24.17 1.34 -11.41
C SER A 191 24.12 -0.11 -11.85
N GLU A 192 23.12 -0.89 -11.37
CA GLU A 192 23.09 -2.32 -11.58
C GLU A 192 21.73 -2.76 -12.13
N THR A 193 21.74 -3.77 -12.99
CA THR A 193 20.57 -4.46 -13.50
C THR A 193 20.74 -5.96 -13.25
N LEU A 194 19.63 -6.67 -13.10
CA LEU A 194 19.67 -8.12 -12.99
C LEU A 194 19.79 -8.73 -14.39
N SER A 195 20.69 -9.70 -14.53
CA SER A 195 20.79 -10.52 -15.71
C SER A 195 19.59 -11.48 -15.83
N ARG A 196 19.37 -12.01 -17.02
CA ARG A 196 18.30 -12.99 -17.28
C ARG A 196 18.43 -14.24 -16.39
N ASP A 197 19.65 -14.72 -16.15
CA ASP A 197 19.89 -15.90 -15.32
C ASP A 197 19.62 -15.60 -13.83
N GLU A 198 19.98 -14.41 -13.32
CA GLU A 198 19.66 -13.99 -11.97
C GLU A 198 18.14 -13.84 -11.76
N ILE A 199 17.43 -13.30 -12.75
CA ILE A 199 15.96 -13.22 -12.73
C ILE A 199 15.38 -14.64 -12.70
N LYS A 200 15.80 -15.51 -13.61
CA LYS A 200 15.32 -16.88 -13.69
C LYS A 200 15.56 -17.67 -12.40
N ALA A 201 16.70 -17.45 -11.75
CA ALA A 201 17.04 -18.08 -10.47
C ALA A 201 16.13 -17.67 -9.31
N ARG A 202 15.42 -16.53 -9.42
CA ARG A 202 14.44 -16.05 -8.43
C ARG A 202 13.03 -16.59 -8.64
N LEU A 203 12.77 -17.25 -9.79
CA LEU A 203 11.47 -17.72 -10.19
C LEU A 203 11.29 -19.21 -9.87
N THR A 204 10.06 -19.58 -9.57
CA THR A 204 9.61 -20.97 -9.48
C THR A 204 8.67 -21.30 -10.64
N ALA A 205 8.25 -22.56 -10.75
CA ALA A 205 7.18 -22.95 -11.67
C ALA A 205 5.91 -22.16 -11.34
N GLY A 206 5.25 -21.68 -12.37
CA GLY A 206 4.04 -20.90 -12.24
C GLY A 206 2.83 -21.75 -11.84
N PRO A 207 1.77 -21.10 -11.35
CA PRO A 207 0.61 -21.80 -10.80
C PRO A 207 -0.36 -22.37 -11.84
N SER A 208 -0.21 -22.02 -13.12
CA SER A 208 -1.13 -22.44 -14.18
C SER A 208 -0.47 -22.43 -15.56
N ALA A 209 -1.18 -22.95 -16.57
CA ALA A 209 -0.73 -22.90 -17.96
C ALA A 209 -0.62 -21.45 -18.50
N GLU A 210 -1.42 -20.52 -17.99
CA GLU A 210 -1.36 -19.11 -18.33
C GLU A 210 -0.13 -18.43 -17.73
N PHE A 211 0.20 -18.77 -16.49
CA PHE A 211 1.33 -18.22 -15.76
C PHE A 211 2.41 -19.30 -15.58
N SER A 212 3.37 -19.31 -16.50
CA SER A 212 4.43 -20.32 -16.52
C SER A 212 5.50 -20.11 -15.44
N TYR A 213 5.60 -18.90 -14.87
CA TYR A 213 6.57 -18.53 -13.85
C TYR A 213 5.89 -17.83 -12.68
N TYR A 214 6.50 -17.97 -11.49
CA TYR A 214 6.07 -17.31 -10.29
C TYR A 214 7.26 -16.78 -9.49
N LEU A 215 7.20 -15.53 -9.03
CA LEU A 215 8.15 -14.95 -8.09
C LEU A 215 7.52 -15.00 -6.69
N PRO A 216 7.94 -15.94 -5.83
CA PRO A 216 7.45 -15.97 -4.44
C PRO A 216 7.86 -14.71 -3.69
N HIS A 217 6.92 -14.07 -3.02
CA HIS A 217 7.20 -12.88 -2.24
C HIS A 217 6.30 -12.76 -1.03
N GLU A 218 6.69 -13.35 0.07
CA GLU A 218 6.10 -13.07 1.37
C GLU A 218 6.61 -11.72 1.89
N LYS A 219 5.69 -10.78 2.10
CA LYS A 219 5.99 -9.46 2.66
C LYS A 219 5.82 -9.47 4.16
N ALA A 220 6.88 -9.15 4.90
CA ALA A 220 6.78 -8.79 6.30
C ALA A 220 6.27 -7.35 6.41
N LEU A 221 5.22 -7.16 7.19
CA LEU A 221 4.49 -5.89 7.35
C LEU A 221 4.22 -5.59 8.81
N CYS A 222 4.08 -4.30 9.10
CA CYS A 222 3.56 -3.78 10.36
C CYS A 222 2.31 -2.96 10.11
N LEU A 223 1.26 -3.21 10.87
CA LEU A 223 0.08 -2.37 10.98
C LEU A 223 0.19 -1.53 12.25
N PHE A 224 0.41 -0.24 12.10
CA PHE A 224 0.35 0.73 13.20
C PHE A 224 -1.06 1.28 13.31
N THR A 225 -1.59 1.32 14.52
CA THR A 225 -2.87 1.97 14.84
C THR A 225 -2.62 3.14 15.77
N ILE A 226 -3.10 4.31 15.39
CA ILE A 226 -2.89 5.58 16.10
C ILE A 226 -4.24 6.28 16.24
N GLU A 227 -4.57 6.78 17.42
CA GLU A 227 -5.73 7.63 17.62
C GLU A 227 -5.39 9.07 17.16
N THR A 228 -6.17 9.66 16.26
CA THR A 228 -5.92 11.02 15.76
C THR A 228 -5.87 12.05 16.89
N ALA A 229 -6.62 11.84 17.97
CA ALA A 229 -6.62 12.70 19.15
C ALA A 229 -5.27 12.76 19.86
N ALA A 230 -4.42 11.74 19.69
CA ALA A 230 -3.10 11.68 20.32
C ALA A 230 -2.04 12.55 19.62
N ILE A 231 -2.33 13.05 18.41
CA ILE A 231 -1.42 13.94 17.68
C ILE A 231 -1.63 15.36 18.20
N SER A 232 -0.60 16.01 18.75
CA SER A 232 -0.69 17.39 19.25
C SER A 232 -0.93 18.40 18.11
N LYS A 233 -1.42 19.61 18.47
CA LYS A 233 -1.64 20.67 17.46
C LYS A 233 -0.32 21.30 16.99
N GLU A 234 0.73 21.27 17.80
CA GLU A 234 2.04 21.86 17.52
C GLU A 234 2.89 21.01 16.57
N GLU A 235 2.60 19.70 16.47
CA GLU A 235 3.34 18.75 15.62
C GLU A 235 2.82 18.66 14.17
N ALA A 236 1.76 19.40 13.84
CA ALA A 236 1.09 19.35 12.53
C ALA A 236 1.47 20.53 11.60
N VAL A 237 2.50 21.34 11.95
CA VAL A 237 2.97 22.50 11.17
C VAL A 237 4.12 22.14 10.24
#